data_d212ca90d8576ef7f51594d3615648b0
#
_entry.id   d212ca90d8576ef7f51594d3615648b0
#
_cell.length_a   1.000
_cell.length_b   1.000
_cell.length_c   1.000
_cell.angle_alpha   90.00
_cell.angle_beta   90.00
_cell.angle_gamma   90.00
#
_symmetry.space_group_name_H-M   'P 1'
#
loop_
_entity.id
_entity.type
_entity.pdbx_description
1 polymer ?
#
loop_
_entity_poly.entity_id
_entity_poly.type
_entity_poly.pdbx_seq_one_letter_code
_entity_poly.pdbx_strand_id
1 'polypeptide(L)'
;RIYLLVQDTKGNAKASVAYIYELGMALLKNGYNPIILHETPDYTGVGEWLGEDYMTLPHKTIEGQNLEIAPEDLIVIPELYGFVMSQISKLPCGKIVLSQAHDHILETLQPGQTWSQLGFYKCITTSEAQKEYIENIMRGISIDVLKPFISDKFKPHTLPSKPIIAIHAREQREALNMIKSFYIKFPQYRWITFRDMRGLSIDEFASAMKDCFLSVWIDETSSYGTFPLESMKCKIPVVGLVPNLVPEWMNEDNGVWVNNKIQMVDFVADFLQNWLEDSINENLETEIIKTAENLSTKEDFEKISLNLFEGYLTKRLESFEEQLNKLQTIEE
;
A
#
# COMPACT_ATOMS: atom_id res chain seq x y z
N ARG A 1 11.61 21.08 3.91
CA ARG A 1 11.86 19.63 4.05
C ARG A 1 10.53 18.90 4.10
N ILE A 2 10.53 17.62 3.69
CA ILE A 2 9.36 16.75 3.73
C ILE A 2 9.75 15.51 4.55
N TYR A 3 9.23 15.39 5.76
CA TYR A 3 9.46 14.24 6.62
C TYR A 3 8.44 13.16 6.32
N LEU A 4 8.89 11.94 6.04
CA LEU A 4 8.06 10.77 5.77
C LEU A 4 8.26 9.77 6.91
N LEU A 5 7.31 9.70 7.84
CA LEU A 5 7.38 8.75 8.95
C LEU A 5 7.15 7.33 8.44
N VAL A 6 8.00 6.41 8.84
CA VAL A 6 7.93 5.02 8.37
C VAL A 6 8.14 4.04 9.51
N GLN A 7 7.40 2.93 9.47
CA GLN A 7 7.61 1.81 10.37
C GLN A 7 8.88 1.06 9.96
N ASP A 8 9.77 0.79 10.91
CA ASP A 8 10.84 -0.17 10.68
C ASP A 8 10.29 -1.59 10.66
N THR A 9 10.52 -2.30 9.57
CA THR A 9 9.99 -3.66 9.34
C THR A 9 10.91 -4.76 9.81
N LYS A 10 12.05 -4.42 10.39
CA LYS A 10 13.09 -5.37 10.84
C LYS A 10 13.49 -6.34 9.73
N GLY A 11 13.68 -5.82 8.51
CA GLY A 11 14.06 -6.60 7.32
C GLY A 11 12.92 -7.33 6.61
N ASN A 12 11.68 -7.27 7.12
CA ASN A 12 10.54 -7.92 6.45
C ASN A 12 9.92 -7.01 5.39
N ALA A 13 9.70 -7.52 4.18
CA ALA A 13 9.05 -6.78 3.11
C ALA A 13 7.61 -6.41 3.47
N LYS A 14 7.25 -5.12 3.28
CA LYS A 14 5.89 -4.58 3.45
C LYS A 14 5.57 -3.58 2.35
N ALA A 15 4.49 -3.80 1.62
CA ALA A 15 4.04 -2.92 0.54
C ALA A 15 3.76 -1.49 1.03
N SER A 16 3.20 -1.32 2.23
CA SER A 16 2.93 -0.01 2.83
C SER A 16 4.20 0.81 3.09
N VAL A 17 5.29 0.14 3.47
CA VAL A 17 6.61 0.78 3.67
C VAL A 17 7.27 1.06 2.33
N ALA A 18 7.25 0.11 1.39
CA ALA A 18 7.74 0.33 0.03
C ALA A 18 7.12 1.57 -0.62
N TYR A 19 5.80 1.75 -0.47
CA TYR A 19 5.08 2.91 -0.98
C TYR A 19 5.66 4.24 -0.45
N ILE A 20 6.01 4.33 0.83
CA ILE A 20 6.59 5.55 1.43
C ILE A 20 7.98 5.83 0.85
N TYR A 21 8.79 4.79 0.66
CA TYR A 21 10.11 4.95 0.05
C TYR A 21 10.02 5.32 -1.44
N GLU A 22 9.07 4.76 -2.20
CA GLU A 22 8.81 5.16 -3.59
C GLU A 22 8.37 6.63 -3.67
N LEU A 23 7.51 7.08 -2.75
CA LEU A 23 7.14 8.49 -2.64
C LEU A 23 8.37 9.37 -2.34
N GLY A 24 9.22 8.96 -1.41
CA GLY A 24 10.47 9.64 -1.09
C GLY A 24 11.39 9.76 -2.30
N MET A 25 11.58 8.67 -3.04
CA MET A 25 12.41 8.66 -4.26
C MET A 25 11.85 9.56 -5.36
N ALA A 26 10.51 9.54 -5.56
CA ALA A 26 9.85 10.42 -6.52
C ALA A 26 10.11 11.91 -6.18
N LEU A 27 10.00 12.27 -4.92
CA LEU A 27 10.27 13.63 -4.45
C LEU A 27 11.75 14.02 -4.58
N LEU A 28 12.67 13.13 -4.17
CA LEU A 28 14.12 13.38 -4.25
C LEU A 28 14.60 13.61 -5.70
N LYS A 29 14.17 12.75 -6.62
CA LYS A 29 14.49 12.81 -8.05
C LYS A 29 14.09 14.14 -8.68
N ASN A 30 13.08 14.79 -8.13
CA ASN A 30 12.53 16.06 -8.63
C ASN A 30 12.95 17.28 -7.81
N GLY A 31 14.03 17.17 -7.04
CA GLY A 31 14.69 18.28 -6.37
C GLY A 31 14.08 18.71 -5.04
N TYR A 32 13.10 17.95 -4.51
CA TYR A 32 12.63 18.15 -3.14
C TYR A 32 13.62 17.56 -2.14
N ASN A 33 13.44 17.86 -0.87
CA ASN A 33 14.27 17.37 0.23
C ASN A 33 13.45 16.45 1.16
N PRO A 34 13.14 15.20 0.71
CA PRO A 34 12.49 14.21 1.55
C PRO A 34 13.47 13.65 2.58
N ILE A 35 12.96 13.33 3.75
CA ILE A 35 13.71 12.73 4.85
C ILE A 35 12.86 11.59 5.40
N ILE A 36 13.38 10.38 5.35
CA ILE A 36 12.76 9.23 6.00
C ILE A 36 12.94 9.36 7.51
N LEU A 37 11.84 9.32 8.24
CA LEU A 37 11.84 9.49 9.68
C LEU A 37 11.51 8.15 10.36
N HIS A 38 12.40 7.67 11.20
CA HIS A 38 12.22 6.48 12.02
C HIS A 38 11.94 6.86 13.48
N GLU A 39 11.26 5.99 14.23
CA GLU A 39 11.04 6.22 15.66
C GLU A 39 12.35 6.10 16.45
N THR A 40 13.11 5.03 16.19
CA THR A 40 14.32 4.67 16.95
C THR A 40 15.58 4.68 16.08
N PRO A 41 16.78 4.84 16.67
CA PRO A 41 18.03 4.87 15.91
C PRO A 41 18.50 3.49 15.38
N ASP A 42 17.93 2.39 15.87
CA ASP A 42 18.29 1.01 15.52
C ASP A 42 17.44 0.44 14.36
N TYR A 43 17.02 1.30 13.44
CA TYR A 43 16.24 0.87 12.27
C TYR A 43 17.09 0.03 11.29
N THR A 44 16.45 -0.95 10.66
CA THR A 44 17.07 -1.81 9.64
C THR A 44 16.99 -1.20 8.23
N GLY A 45 15.92 -0.45 7.95
CA GLY A 45 15.67 0.12 6.61
C GLY A 45 15.13 -0.93 5.64
N VAL A 46 15.28 -0.63 4.33
CA VAL A 46 14.66 -1.41 3.25
C VAL A 46 15.65 -1.96 2.23
N GLY A 47 16.95 -1.73 2.40
CA GLY A 47 17.99 -2.07 1.41
C GLY A 47 17.94 -3.52 0.98
N GLU A 48 17.85 -4.47 1.93
CA GLU A 48 17.88 -5.90 1.68
C GLU A 48 16.68 -6.42 0.86
N TRP A 49 15.50 -5.80 1.00
CA TRP A 49 14.30 -6.35 0.39
C TRP A 49 13.66 -5.47 -0.69
N LEU A 50 13.86 -4.14 -0.65
CA LEU A 50 13.37 -3.23 -1.67
C LEU A 50 14.47 -2.82 -2.65
N GLY A 51 15.67 -2.55 -2.15
CA GLY A 51 16.87 -2.22 -2.92
C GLY A 51 17.75 -1.16 -2.24
N GLU A 52 19.06 -1.26 -2.43
CA GLU A 52 20.05 -0.36 -1.82
C GLU A 52 19.89 1.10 -2.30
N ASP A 53 19.37 1.32 -3.51
CA ASP A 53 19.13 2.66 -4.05
C ASP A 53 18.18 3.49 -3.16
N TYR A 54 17.25 2.86 -2.47
CA TYR A 54 16.32 3.53 -1.55
C TYR A 54 17.01 4.03 -0.27
N MET A 55 18.16 3.45 0.09
CA MET A 55 18.96 3.88 1.24
C MET A 55 19.75 5.17 0.96
N THR A 56 19.72 5.69 -0.28
CA THR A 56 20.26 7.01 -0.62
C THR A 56 19.39 8.18 -0.11
N LEU A 57 18.13 7.91 0.24
CA LEU A 57 17.29 8.89 0.92
C LEU A 57 17.90 9.30 2.27
N PRO A 58 17.86 10.60 2.64
CA PRO A 58 18.27 11.01 3.97
C PRO A 58 17.39 10.39 5.06
N HIS A 59 18.02 9.87 6.11
CA HIS A 59 17.34 9.25 7.24
C HIS A 59 17.55 10.07 8.52
N LYS A 60 16.52 10.16 9.36
CA LYS A 60 16.56 10.71 10.72
C LYS A 60 15.76 9.86 11.69
N THR A 61 16.00 10.04 12.98
CA THR A 61 15.25 9.37 14.04
C THR A 61 14.56 10.37 14.96
N ILE A 62 13.43 9.99 15.53
CA ILE A 62 12.71 10.80 16.53
C ILE A 62 13.47 10.72 17.87
N GLU A 63 13.78 9.50 18.29
CA GLU A 63 14.57 9.30 19.52
C GLU A 63 16.04 9.62 19.30
N GLY A 64 16.64 10.23 20.31
CA GLY A 64 18.08 10.53 20.35
C GLY A 64 18.55 11.70 19.50
N GLN A 65 17.65 12.38 18.78
CA GLN A 65 17.97 13.56 17.97
C GLN A 65 17.04 14.73 18.30
N ASN A 66 17.59 15.93 18.38
CA ASN A 66 16.77 17.15 18.35
C ASN A 66 16.30 17.39 16.92
N LEU A 67 15.08 16.97 16.63
CA LEU A 67 14.42 17.27 15.35
C LEU A 67 13.90 18.70 15.39
N GLU A 68 14.61 19.60 14.73
CA GLU A 68 14.12 20.94 14.47
C GLU A 68 13.19 20.91 13.26
N ILE A 69 11.89 20.97 13.52
CA ILE A 69 10.85 21.03 12.51
C ILE A 69 10.44 22.48 12.34
N ALA A 70 10.72 23.04 11.18
CA ALA A 70 10.38 24.41 10.87
C ALA A 70 8.91 24.56 10.43
N PRO A 71 8.33 25.74 10.56
CA PRO A 71 6.96 25.99 10.11
C PRO A 71 6.71 25.69 8.63
N GLU A 72 7.69 25.88 7.76
CA GLU A 72 7.61 25.59 6.32
C GLU A 72 7.75 24.10 5.98
N ASP A 73 8.16 23.24 6.94
CA ASP A 73 8.29 21.80 6.72
C ASP A 73 6.94 21.13 6.57
N LEU A 74 6.91 19.99 5.86
CA LEU A 74 5.80 19.05 5.81
C LEU A 74 6.14 17.76 6.54
N ILE A 75 5.16 17.19 7.24
CA ILE A 75 5.27 15.87 7.86
C ILE A 75 4.14 14.99 7.31
N VAL A 76 4.50 13.85 6.75
CA VAL A 76 3.57 12.81 6.31
C VAL A 76 3.62 11.68 7.32
N ILE A 77 2.48 11.36 7.90
CA ILE A 77 2.36 10.34 8.97
C ILE A 77 1.33 9.28 8.55
N PRO A 78 1.71 8.00 8.55
CA PRO A 78 0.75 6.92 8.36
C PRO A 78 -0.34 6.91 9.44
N GLU A 79 -1.54 6.51 9.07
CA GLU A 79 -2.74 6.48 9.93
C GLU A 79 -2.55 5.68 11.23
N LEU A 80 -1.65 4.71 11.22
CA LEU A 80 -1.37 3.85 12.38
C LEU A 80 -0.62 4.58 13.53
N TYR A 81 -0.14 5.80 13.31
CA TYR A 81 0.65 6.57 14.27
C TYR A 81 -0.15 7.63 15.05
N GLY A 82 -1.35 7.30 15.53
CA GLY A 82 -2.21 8.24 16.27
C GLY A 82 -1.56 8.87 17.50
N PHE A 83 -0.68 8.15 18.19
CA PHE A 83 0.09 8.70 19.31
C PHE A 83 1.06 9.81 18.87
N VAL A 84 1.83 9.58 17.80
CA VAL A 84 2.72 10.58 17.21
C VAL A 84 1.93 11.79 16.71
N MET A 85 0.79 11.56 16.03
CA MET A 85 -0.10 12.63 15.58
C MET A 85 -0.53 13.53 16.73
N SER A 86 -0.87 12.96 17.90
CA SER A 86 -1.25 13.71 19.10
C SER A 86 -0.08 14.55 19.63
N GLN A 87 1.13 14.00 19.67
CA GLN A 87 2.33 14.71 20.14
C GLN A 87 2.67 15.92 19.27
N ILE A 88 2.58 15.79 17.95
CA ILE A 88 2.94 16.86 17.01
C ILE A 88 1.78 17.78 16.66
N SER A 89 0.60 17.59 17.26
CA SER A 89 -0.61 18.35 16.95
C SER A 89 -0.40 19.88 17.02
N LYS A 90 0.41 20.35 17.96
CA LYS A 90 0.70 21.77 18.19
C LYS A 90 1.88 22.31 17.37
N LEU A 91 2.62 21.47 16.64
CA LEU A 91 3.71 21.96 15.82
C LEU A 91 3.16 22.82 14.66
N PRO A 92 3.83 23.92 14.29
CA PRO A 92 3.34 24.85 13.27
C PRO A 92 3.54 24.35 11.82
N CYS A 93 4.20 23.19 11.63
CA CYS A 93 4.47 22.62 10.30
C CYS A 93 3.20 22.14 9.57
N GLY A 94 3.30 21.93 8.27
CA GLY A 94 2.28 21.25 7.50
C GLY A 94 2.20 19.77 7.88
N LYS A 95 0.97 19.22 7.99
CA LYS A 95 0.71 17.85 8.43
C LYS A 95 -0.20 17.14 7.46
N ILE A 96 0.20 15.95 7.02
CA ILE A 96 -0.52 15.12 6.05
C ILE A 96 -0.64 13.73 6.65
N VAL A 97 -1.85 13.17 6.66
CA VAL A 97 -2.06 11.74 6.97
C VAL A 97 -1.83 10.94 5.70
N LEU A 98 -1.11 9.84 5.79
CA LEU A 98 -1.04 8.84 4.75
C LEU A 98 -1.89 7.64 5.19
N SER A 99 -3.01 7.40 4.53
CA SER A 99 -3.94 6.34 4.86
C SER A 99 -3.90 5.24 3.81
N GLN A 100 -3.50 4.03 4.24
CA GLN A 100 -3.29 2.87 3.36
C GLN A 100 -4.17 1.67 3.72
N ALA A 101 -4.70 1.62 4.95
CA ALA A 101 -5.60 0.57 5.41
C ALA A 101 -6.73 1.18 6.27
N HIS A 102 -7.96 0.81 5.97
CA HIS A 102 -9.12 1.44 6.61
C HIS A 102 -9.30 1.05 8.09
N ASP A 103 -8.89 -0.13 8.49
CA ASP A 103 -8.99 -0.64 9.86
C ASP A 103 -8.17 0.20 10.85
N HIS A 104 -7.02 0.72 10.45
CA HIS A 104 -6.18 1.54 11.32
C HIS A 104 -6.71 2.97 11.53
N ILE A 105 -7.62 3.46 10.67
CA ILE A 105 -8.13 4.84 10.76
C ILE A 105 -8.79 5.12 12.11
N LEU A 106 -9.61 4.20 12.58
CA LEU A 106 -10.37 4.37 13.84
C LEU A 106 -9.64 3.80 15.05
N GLU A 107 -8.74 2.83 14.88
CA GLU A 107 -7.99 2.20 15.97
C GLU A 107 -7.11 3.21 16.73
N THR A 108 -6.58 4.19 16.04
CA THR A 108 -5.62 5.16 16.57
C THR A 108 -6.24 6.46 17.06
N LEU A 109 -7.54 6.66 16.86
CA LEU A 109 -8.28 7.83 17.27
C LEU A 109 -9.11 7.56 18.52
N GLN A 110 -9.22 8.56 19.41
CA GLN A 110 -10.15 8.48 20.53
C GLN A 110 -11.61 8.59 20.04
N PRO A 111 -12.60 8.04 20.78
CA PRO A 111 -14.00 8.19 20.41
C PRO A 111 -14.40 9.65 20.15
N GLY A 112 -14.90 9.93 18.96
CA GLY A 112 -15.28 11.28 18.50
C GLY A 112 -14.10 12.19 18.08
N GLN A 113 -12.87 11.72 18.14
CA GLN A 113 -11.71 12.45 17.66
C GLN A 113 -11.56 12.32 16.15
N THR A 114 -11.12 13.40 15.51
CA THR A 114 -10.82 13.44 14.07
C THR A 114 -9.39 13.94 13.83
N TRP A 115 -8.84 13.65 12.66
CA TRP A 115 -7.51 14.15 12.29
C TRP A 115 -7.46 15.68 12.23
N SER A 116 -8.56 16.35 11.82
CA SER A 116 -8.60 17.82 11.80
C SER A 116 -8.46 18.43 13.20
N GLN A 117 -8.97 17.79 14.25
CA GLN A 117 -8.77 18.22 15.64
C GLN A 117 -7.31 18.07 16.10
N LEU A 118 -6.53 17.20 15.46
CA LEU A 118 -5.09 17.05 15.68
C LEU A 118 -4.26 17.97 14.76
N GLY A 119 -4.91 18.85 13.98
CA GLY A 119 -4.25 19.77 13.07
C GLY A 119 -3.85 19.17 11.73
N PHE A 120 -4.40 18.02 11.35
CA PHE A 120 -4.22 17.38 10.05
C PHE A 120 -5.43 17.69 9.17
N TYR A 121 -5.24 18.53 8.17
CA TYR A 121 -6.29 18.96 7.24
C TYR A 121 -6.15 18.35 5.86
N LYS A 122 -5.11 17.52 5.66
CA LYS A 122 -4.78 16.82 4.41
C LYS A 122 -4.59 15.35 4.67
N CYS A 123 -5.11 14.52 3.76
CA CYS A 123 -4.89 13.08 3.73
C CYS A 123 -4.53 12.65 2.31
N ILE A 124 -3.58 11.76 2.18
CA ILE A 124 -3.31 11.00 0.95
C ILE A 124 -3.78 9.58 1.22
N THR A 125 -4.58 9.02 0.32
CA THR A 125 -5.02 7.62 0.38
C THR A 125 -4.70 6.88 -0.93
N THR A 126 -4.81 5.55 -0.91
CA THR A 126 -4.37 4.70 -2.01
C THR A 126 -5.49 4.27 -2.95
N SER A 127 -6.77 4.52 -2.60
CA SER A 127 -7.92 4.16 -3.43
C SER A 127 -9.06 5.15 -3.32
N GLU A 128 -9.92 5.22 -4.33
CA GLU A 128 -11.14 6.03 -4.30
C GLU A 128 -12.12 5.51 -3.25
N ALA A 129 -12.24 4.19 -3.06
CA ALA A 129 -13.09 3.61 -2.05
C ALA A 129 -12.71 4.03 -0.63
N GLN A 130 -11.41 4.10 -0.33
CA GLN A 130 -10.95 4.57 0.97
C GLN A 130 -11.15 6.09 1.14
N LYS A 131 -10.97 6.87 0.08
CA LYS A 131 -11.31 8.29 0.08
C LYS A 131 -12.77 8.50 0.45
N GLU A 132 -13.68 7.82 -0.25
CA GLU A 132 -15.11 7.90 0.02
C GLU A 132 -15.45 7.49 1.46
N TYR A 133 -14.83 6.43 1.96
CA TYR A 133 -14.99 5.99 3.35
C TYR A 133 -14.59 7.09 4.34
N ILE A 134 -13.39 7.69 4.17
CA ILE A 134 -12.90 8.75 5.06
C ILE A 134 -13.80 10.00 4.98
N GLU A 135 -14.23 10.42 3.79
CA GLU A 135 -15.12 11.56 3.59
C GLU A 135 -16.47 11.38 4.32
N ASN A 136 -16.96 10.14 4.39
CA ASN A 136 -18.20 9.80 5.10
C ASN A 136 -18.06 9.84 6.63
N ILE A 137 -16.89 9.47 7.18
CA ILE A 137 -16.68 9.39 8.63
C ILE A 137 -16.02 10.63 9.24
N MET A 138 -15.27 11.41 8.46
CA MET A 138 -14.51 12.57 8.92
C MET A 138 -14.84 13.84 8.14
N ARG A 139 -15.03 14.94 8.88
CA ARG A 139 -15.23 16.27 8.31
C ARG A 139 -13.96 17.13 8.48
N GLY A 140 -13.79 18.12 7.62
CA GLY A 140 -12.71 19.12 7.76
C GLY A 140 -11.34 18.61 7.31
N ILE A 141 -11.28 17.55 6.52
CA ILE A 141 -10.07 17.05 5.90
C ILE A 141 -10.25 17.00 4.38
N SER A 142 -9.22 17.41 3.64
CA SER A 142 -9.15 17.28 2.18
C SER A 142 -8.39 16.02 1.84
N ILE A 143 -8.93 15.17 0.96
CA ILE A 143 -8.39 13.86 0.67
C ILE A 143 -8.01 13.78 -0.80
N ASP A 144 -6.76 13.43 -1.04
CA ASP A 144 -6.22 13.18 -2.38
C ASP A 144 -5.89 11.69 -2.53
N VAL A 145 -6.08 11.15 -3.73
CA VAL A 145 -5.78 9.75 -4.04
C VAL A 145 -4.47 9.65 -4.80
N LEU A 146 -3.55 8.86 -4.29
CA LEU A 146 -2.30 8.50 -4.94
C LEU A 146 -2.21 6.97 -5.00
N LYS A 147 -2.63 6.40 -6.14
CA LYS A 147 -2.66 4.94 -6.32
C LYS A 147 -1.25 4.37 -6.38
N PRO A 148 -0.99 3.23 -5.74
CA PRO A 148 0.27 2.50 -5.92
C PRO A 148 0.44 2.11 -7.40
N PHE A 149 1.66 2.04 -7.85
CA PHE A 149 1.99 1.39 -9.12
C PHE A 149 2.49 -0.05 -8.85
N ILE A 150 2.40 -0.90 -9.87
CA ILE A 150 2.94 -2.25 -9.81
C ILE A 150 4.25 -2.32 -10.57
N SER A 151 5.30 -2.80 -9.91
CA SER A 151 6.65 -2.86 -10.47
C SER A 151 6.70 -3.62 -11.79
N ASP A 152 7.55 -3.17 -12.72
CA ASP A 152 7.80 -3.84 -14.00
C ASP A 152 8.63 -5.12 -13.87
N LYS A 153 9.06 -5.47 -12.67
CA LYS A 153 9.63 -6.79 -12.36
C LYS A 153 8.60 -7.91 -12.50
N PHE A 154 7.31 -7.61 -12.25
CA PHE A 154 6.20 -8.52 -12.50
C PHE A 154 5.88 -8.53 -14.00
N LYS A 155 6.16 -9.64 -14.65
CA LYS A 155 5.99 -9.82 -16.10
C LYS A 155 5.45 -11.20 -16.40
N PRO A 156 4.63 -11.35 -17.46
CA PRO A 156 4.27 -12.65 -17.97
C PRO A 156 5.51 -13.48 -18.30
N HIS A 157 5.43 -14.77 -18.06
CA HIS A 157 6.49 -15.70 -18.44
C HIS A 157 5.99 -16.69 -19.50
N THR A 158 6.92 -17.23 -20.28
CA THR A 158 6.61 -18.11 -21.44
C THR A 158 6.67 -19.60 -21.09
N LEU A 159 7.19 -19.94 -19.91
CA LEU A 159 7.32 -21.32 -19.46
C LEU A 159 5.99 -21.78 -18.84
N PRO A 160 5.62 -23.08 -18.99
CA PRO A 160 4.46 -23.64 -18.31
C PRO A 160 4.61 -23.44 -16.79
N SER A 161 3.51 -23.04 -16.17
CA SER A 161 3.44 -22.94 -14.71
C SER A 161 3.65 -24.30 -14.07
N LYS A 162 4.30 -24.30 -12.91
CA LYS A 162 4.41 -25.48 -12.05
C LYS A 162 3.11 -25.66 -11.23
N PRO A 163 2.87 -26.83 -10.64
CA PRO A 163 1.73 -27.06 -9.76
C PRO A 163 1.92 -26.34 -8.40
N ILE A 164 2.10 -25.03 -8.48
CA ILE A 164 2.35 -24.15 -7.34
C ILE A 164 1.28 -23.06 -7.33
N ILE A 165 0.66 -22.87 -6.17
CA ILE A 165 -0.28 -21.79 -5.89
C ILE A 165 0.42 -20.76 -5.02
N ALA A 166 0.51 -19.52 -5.50
CA ALA A 166 0.95 -18.41 -4.67
C ALA A 166 -0.14 -18.09 -3.63
N ILE A 167 0.22 -17.90 -2.37
CA ILE A 167 -0.72 -17.48 -1.33
C ILE A 167 -0.19 -16.26 -0.59
N HIS A 168 -1.03 -15.26 -0.45
CA HIS A 168 -0.78 -14.10 0.38
C HIS A 168 -1.96 -13.85 1.30
N ALA A 169 -1.70 -13.83 2.60
CA ALA A 169 -2.68 -13.48 3.61
C ALA A 169 -2.08 -12.43 4.55
N ARG A 170 -2.92 -11.52 5.05
CA ARG A 170 -2.47 -10.54 6.06
C ARG A 170 -1.92 -11.25 7.29
N GLU A 171 -2.61 -12.28 7.75
CA GLU A 171 -2.22 -13.10 8.90
C GLU A 171 -1.75 -14.49 8.46
N GLN A 172 -0.58 -14.92 8.94
CA GLN A 172 -0.03 -16.25 8.64
C GLN A 172 -1.00 -17.39 8.97
N ARG A 173 -1.72 -17.23 10.07
CA ARG A 173 -2.70 -18.23 10.52
C ARG A 173 -3.80 -18.45 9.48
N GLU A 174 -4.22 -17.42 8.77
CA GLU A 174 -5.26 -17.53 7.75
C GLU A 174 -4.78 -18.32 6.54
N ALA A 175 -3.57 -18.05 6.05
CA ALA A 175 -2.96 -18.83 4.99
C ALA A 175 -2.84 -20.31 5.37
N LEU A 176 -2.32 -20.59 6.57
CA LEU A 176 -2.18 -21.97 7.06
C LEU A 176 -3.53 -22.68 7.21
N ASN A 177 -4.55 -22.01 7.71
CA ASN A 177 -5.90 -22.57 7.84
C ASN A 177 -6.51 -22.91 6.48
N MET A 178 -6.35 -22.01 5.51
CA MET A 178 -6.82 -22.23 4.13
C MET A 178 -6.12 -23.45 3.53
N ILE A 179 -4.79 -23.54 3.60
CA ILE A 179 -4.01 -24.67 3.08
C ILE A 179 -4.42 -25.99 3.73
N LYS A 180 -4.56 -26.01 5.07
CA LYS A 180 -5.00 -27.20 5.79
C LYS A 180 -6.41 -27.64 5.38
N SER A 181 -7.33 -26.70 5.27
CA SER A 181 -8.71 -26.96 4.83
C SER A 181 -8.76 -27.53 3.43
N PHE A 182 -7.94 -26.99 2.51
CA PHE A 182 -7.81 -27.52 1.15
C PHE A 182 -7.36 -28.99 1.14
N TYR A 183 -6.27 -29.34 1.84
CA TYR A 183 -5.77 -30.71 1.85
C TYR A 183 -6.66 -31.70 2.62
N ILE A 184 -7.47 -31.20 3.58
CA ILE A 184 -8.46 -32.04 4.28
C ILE A 184 -9.62 -32.35 3.32
N LYS A 185 -10.14 -31.33 2.64
CA LYS A 185 -11.30 -31.46 1.76
C LYS A 185 -10.98 -32.18 0.44
N PHE A 186 -9.77 -31.96 -0.08
CA PHE A 186 -9.29 -32.47 -1.37
C PHE A 186 -7.97 -33.25 -1.23
N PRO A 187 -7.96 -34.41 -0.54
CA PRO A 187 -6.73 -35.16 -0.28
C PRO A 187 -6.03 -35.68 -1.53
N GLN A 188 -6.73 -35.80 -2.66
CA GLN A 188 -6.17 -36.17 -3.96
C GLN A 188 -5.19 -35.12 -4.52
N TYR A 189 -5.27 -33.87 -4.05
CA TYR A 189 -4.42 -32.77 -4.49
C TYR A 189 -3.23 -32.48 -3.58
N ARG A 190 -2.80 -33.44 -2.74
CA ARG A 190 -1.63 -33.27 -1.85
C ARG A 190 -0.30 -33.03 -2.57
N TRP A 191 -0.25 -33.26 -3.86
CA TRP A 191 0.91 -32.99 -4.72
C TRP A 191 1.04 -31.51 -5.13
N ILE A 192 -0.01 -30.69 -4.94
CA ILE A 192 0.03 -29.24 -5.13
C ILE A 192 0.83 -28.60 -4.00
N THR A 193 1.63 -27.60 -4.33
CA THR A 193 2.39 -26.81 -3.36
C THR A 193 1.78 -25.43 -3.21
N PHE A 194 1.54 -24.99 -1.99
CA PHE A 194 1.25 -23.59 -1.69
C PHE A 194 2.54 -22.88 -1.31
N ARG A 195 2.82 -21.74 -1.97
CA ARG A 195 3.97 -20.91 -1.68
C ARG A 195 3.51 -19.63 -1.00
N ASP A 196 3.90 -19.45 0.27
CA ASP A 196 3.68 -18.20 1.00
C ASP A 196 4.56 -17.10 0.40
N MET A 197 3.93 -16.00 -0.01
CA MET A 197 4.60 -14.90 -0.70
C MET A 197 5.05 -13.78 0.25
N ARG A 198 4.79 -13.91 1.54
CA ARG A 198 5.16 -12.89 2.53
C ARG A 198 6.64 -12.91 2.85
N GLY A 199 7.19 -11.72 3.12
CA GLY A 199 8.58 -11.55 3.55
C GLY A 199 9.62 -11.73 2.44
N LEU A 200 9.21 -11.99 1.20
CA LEU A 200 10.10 -12.05 0.04
C LEU A 200 10.51 -10.64 -0.38
N SER A 201 11.76 -10.47 -0.77
CA SER A 201 12.17 -9.27 -1.51
C SER A 201 11.39 -9.16 -2.82
N ILE A 202 11.33 -7.96 -3.39
CA ILE A 202 10.58 -7.75 -4.64
C ILE A 202 11.10 -8.63 -5.79
N ASP A 203 12.41 -8.91 -5.83
CA ASP A 203 13.02 -9.77 -6.85
C ASP A 203 12.68 -11.25 -6.63
N GLU A 204 12.76 -11.73 -5.39
CA GLU A 204 12.34 -13.07 -5.03
C GLU A 204 10.86 -13.29 -5.29
N PHE A 205 10.03 -12.29 -4.96
CA PHE A 205 8.60 -12.34 -5.20
C PHE A 205 8.29 -12.43 -6.71
N ALA A 206 8.81 -11.51 -7.51
CA ALA A 206 8.61 -11.54 -8.96
C ALA A 206 9.15 -12.84 -9.60
N SER A 207 10.25 -13.39 -9.07
CA SER A 207 10.79 -14.67 -9.52
C SER A 207 9.87 -15.84 -9.12
N ALA A 208 9.38 -15.84 -7.88
CA ALA A 208 8.50 -16.90 -7.37
C ALA A 208 7.17 -16.96 -8.11
N MET A 209 6.62 -15.79 -8.51
CA MET A 209 5.38 -15.72 -9.29
C MET A 209 5.48 -16.45 -10.62
N LYS A 210 6.64 -16.48 -11.27
CA LYS A 210 6.82 -17.17 -12.57
C LYS A 210 6.55 -18.68 -12.51
N ASP A 211 6.63 -19.28 -11.35
CA ASP A 211 6.36 -20.71 -11.16
C ASP A 211 4.86 -21.02 -10.90
N CYS A 212 4.06 -20.02 -10.56
CA CYS A 212 2.70 -20.21 -10.07
C CYS A 212 1.68 -20.19 -11.21
N PHE A 213 0.64 -21.03 -11.10
CA PHE A 213 -0.47 -21.05 -12.04
C PHE A 213 -1.73 -20.36 -11.49
N LEU A 214 -1.79 -20.14 -10.18
CA LEU A 214 -2.90 -19.54 -9.48
C LEU A 214 -2.37 -18.74 -8.29
N SER A 215 -3.07 -17.68 -7.95
CA SER A 215 -2.83 -16.88 -6.73
C SER A 215 -4.05 -16.90 -5.81
N VAL A 216 -3.80 -16.98 -4.50
CA VAL A 216 -4.83 -16.90 -3.45
C VAL A 216 -4.56 -15.70 -2.58
N TRP A 217 -5.55 -14.80 -2.46
CA TRP A 217 -5.44 -13.57 -1.69
C TRP A 217 -6.45 -13.54 -0.53
N ILE A 218 -5.92 -13.39 0.70
CA ILE A 218 -6.71 -13.40 1.94
C ILE A 218 -6.42 -12.10 2.71
N ASP A 219 -7.06 -11.00 2.32
CA ASP A 219 -6.97 -9.72 3.00
C ASP A 219 -8.28 -8.94 2.83
N GLU A 220 -9.00 -8.74 3.95
CA GLU A 220 -10.28 -8.01 3.97
C GLU A 220 -10.09 -6.51 4.29
N THR A 221 -8.87 -6.09 4.63
CA THR A 221 -8.61 -4.75 5.18
C THR A 221 -7.75 -3.86 4.28
N SER A 222 -7.09 -4.44 3.28
CA SER A 222 -6.32 -3.67 2.31
C SER A 222 -7.23 -2.74 1.51
N SER A 223 -6.84 -1.48 1.39
CA SER A 223 -7.63 -0.49 0.64
C SER A 223 -7.38 -0.54 -0.86
N TYR A 224 -6.24 -1.08 -1.30
CA TYR A 224 -5.90 -1.17 -2.72
C TYR A 224 -5.59 -2.61 -3.17
N GLY A 225 -4.79 -3.39 -2.40
CA GLY A 225 -4.47 -4.78 -2.72
C GLY A 225 -3.50 -4.92 -3.88
N THR A 226 -2.19 -4.77 -3.63
CA THR A 226 -1.18 -4.88 -4.70
C THR A 226 -0.95 -6.33 -5.14
N PHE A 227 -1.04 -7.31 -4.22
CA PHE A 227 -0.79 -8.72 -4.54
C PHE A 227 -1.64 -9.28 -5.69
N PRO A 228 -2.97 -9.06 -5.77
CA PRO A 228 -3.75 -9.48 -6.92
C PRO A 228 -3.28 -8.83 -8.22
N LEU A 229 -2.92 -7.55 -8.18
CA LEU A 229 -2.47 -6.81 -9.36
C LEU A 229 -1.09 -7.26 -9.84
N GLU A 230 -0.18 -7.61 -8.93
CA GLU A 230 1.12 -8.24 -9.20
C GLU A 230 0.91 -9.59 -9.90
N SER A 231 -0.07 -10.38 -9.43
CA SER A 231 -0.46 -11.65 -10.06
C SER A 231 -1.01 -11.43 -11.47
N MET A 232 -1.93 -10.49 -11.64
CA MET A 232 -2.53 -10.16 -12.94
C MET A 232 -1.49 -9.63 -13.93
N LYS A 233 -0.51 -8.84 -13.48
CA LYS A 233 0.61 -8.38 -14.30
C LYS A 233 1.48 -9.55 -14.78
N CYS A 234 1.54 -10.64 -14.02
CA CYS A 234 2.14 -11.91 -14.44
C CYS A 234 1.20 -12.81 -15.27
N LYS A 235 -0.03 -12.39 -15.56
CA LYS A 235 -1.11 -13.18 -16.17
C LYS A 235 -1.52 -14.40 -15.35
N ILE A 236 -1.45 -14.30 -14.04
CA ILE A 236 -1.85 -15.35 -13.11
C ILE A 236 -3.23 -15.02 -12.57
N PRO A 237 -4.21 -15.93 -12.71
CA PRO A 237 -5.54 -15.78 -12.13
C PRO A 237 -5.51 -15.67 -10.61
N VAL A 238 -6.51 -15.01 -10.05
CA VAL A 238 -6.64 -14.79 -8.61
C VAL A 238 -7.96 -15.34 -8.09
N VAL A 239 -7.89 -16.09 -7.00
CA VAL A 239 -9.03 -16.38 -6.12
C VAL A 239 -8.80 -15.58 -4.84
N GLY A 240 -9.69 -14.65 -4.50
CA GLY A 240 -9.47 -13.73 -3.39
C GLY A 240 -10.73 -13.43 -2.59
N LEU A 241 -10.53 -12.97 -1.35
CA LEU A 241 -11.61 -12.38 -0.58
C LEU A 241 -11.97 -11.00 -1.12
N VAL A 242 -13.28 -10.70 -1.12
CA VAL A 242 -13.73 -9.33 -1.34
C VAL A 242 -13.33 -8.51 -0.12
N PRO A 243 -12.53 -7.44 -0.27
CA PRO A 243 -12.17 -6.59 0.85
C PRO A 243 -13.37 -5.74 1.33
N ASN A 244 -13.31 -5.27 2.58
CA ASN A 244 -14.35 -4.42 3.15
C ASN A 244 -14.57 -3.11 2.37
N LEU A 245 -13.48 -2.57 1.80
CA LEU A 245 -13.53 -1.48 0.83
C LEU A 245 -13.05 -2.03 -0.51
N VAL A 246 -13.98 -2.22 -1.43
CA VAL A 246 -13.70 -2.78 -2.75
C VAL A 246 -12.95 -1.75 -3.59
N PRO A 247 -11.70 -2.01 -4.00
CA PRO A 247 -10.94 -1.08 -4.81
C PRO A 247 -11.50 -0.99 -6.23
N GLU A 248 -11.33 0.14 -6.87
CA GLU A 248 -11.89 0.46 -8.18
C GLU A 248 -11.41 -0.43 -9.34
N TRP A 249 -10.29 -1.12 -9.19
CA TRP A 249 -9.77 -2.06 -10.18
C TRP A 249 -10.46 -3.43 -10.13
N MET A 250 -11.09 -3.78 -8.99
CA MET A 250 -11.72 -5.09 -8.78
C MET A 250 -13.12 -5.13 -9.42
N ASN A 251 -13.39 -6.14 -10.22
CA ASN A 251 -14.71 -6.41 -10.82
C ASN A 251 -14.99 -7.92 -10.92
N GLU A 252 -16.21 -8.28 -11.27
CA GLU A 252 -16.65 -9.68 -11.30
C GLU A 252 -15.95 -10.53 -12.36
N ASP A 253 -15.34 -9.93 -13.39
CA ASP A 253 -14.77 -10.61 -14.54
C ASP A 253 -13.24 -10.81 -14.41
N ASN A 254 -12.54 -10.04 -13.57
CA ASN A 254 -11.07 -10.06 -13.50
C ASN A 254 -10.49 -10.96 -12.40
N GLY A 255 -11.31 -11.74 -11.72
CA GLY A 255 -10.89 -12.69 -10.69
C GLY A 255 -12.07 -13.48 -10.13
N VAL A 256 -11.79 -14.43 -9.27
CA VAL A 256 -12.82 -15.13 -8.48
C VAL A 256 -12.86 -14.53 -7.10
N TRP A 257 -13.82 -13.65 -6.85
CA TRP A 257 -13.96 -12.90 -5.62
C TRP A 257 -15.02 -13.50 -4.74
N VAL A 258 -14.64 -13.92 -3.52
CA VAL A 258 -15.53 -14.60 -2.57
C VAL A 258 -15.70 -13.82 -1.30
N ASN A 259 -16.91 -13.84 -0.73
CA ASN A 259 -17.23 -13.22 0.56
C ASN A 259 -16.96 -14.15 1.75
N ASN A 260 -16.53 -15.39 1.50
CA ASN A 260 -16.40 -16.40 2.54
C ASN A 260 -15.16 -17.28 2.30
N LYS A 261 -14.28 -17.34 3.30
CA LYS A 261 -13.06 -18.16 3.29
C LYS A 261 -13.34 -19.67 3.09
N ILE A 262 -14.51 -20.15 3.48
CA ILE A 262 -14.88 -21.57 3.31
C ILE A 262 -15.09 -21.88 1.82
N GLN A 263 -15.75 -20.98 1.08
CA GLN A 263 -16.00 -21.14 -0.36
C GLN A 263 -14.70 -21.04 -1.17
N MET A 264 -13.74 -20.28 -0.71
CA MET A 264 -12.44 -20.10 -1.37
C MET A 264 -11.76 -21.43 -1.66
N VAL A 265 -11.84 -22.39 -0.73
CA VAL A 265 -11.24 -23.74 -0.87
C VAL A 265 -11.83 -24.48 -2.09
N ASP A 266 -13.13 -24.34 -2.33
CA ASP A 266 -13.81 -24.97 -3.45
C ASP A 266 -13.40 -24.34 -4.79
N PHE A 267 -13.40 -23.02 -4.86
CA PHE A 267 -12.97 -22.30 -6.07
C PHE A 267 -11.52 -22.57 -6.45
N VAL A 268 -10.63 -22.73 -5.44
CA VAL A 268 -9.23 -23.13 -5.70
C VAL A 268 -9.17 -24.54 -6.30
N ALA A 269 -10.00 -25.47 -5.80
CA ALA A 269 -10.07 -26.82 -6.36
C ALA A 269 -10.66 -26.83 -7.78
N ASP A 270 -11.70 -26.05 -8.05
CA ASP A 270 -12.30 -25.90 -9.39
C ASP A 270 -11.29 -25.30 -10.37
N PHE A 271 -10.54 -24.29 -9.95
CA PHE A 271 -9.46 -23.71 -10.77
C PHE A 271 -8.37 -24.73 -11.10
N LEU A 272 -7.96 -25.52 -10.12
CA LEU A 272 -6.98 -26.57 -10.31
C LEU A 272 -7.48 -27.62 -11.30
N GLN A 273 -8.75 -28.03 -11.20
CA GLN A 273 -9.36 -28.97 -12.13
C GLN A 273 -9.36 -28.42 -13.56
N ASN A 274 -9.78 -27.18 -13.76
CA ASN A 274 -9.78 -26.52 -15.07
C ASN A 274 -8.36 -26.39 -15.64
N TRP A 275 -7.37 -26.07 -14.80
CA TRP A 275 -5.96 -26.01 -15.20
C TRP A 275 -5.43 -27.37 -15.66
N LEU A 276 -5.80 -28.46 -14.98
CA LEU A 276 -5.43 -29.84 -15.36
C LEU A 276 -6.08 -30.29 -16.66
N GLU A 277 -7.27 -29.78 -16.97
CA GLU A 277 -8.04 -30.10 -18.18
C GLU A 277 -7.73 -29.16 -19.36
N ASP A 278 -6.77 -28.21 -19.18
CA ASP A 278 -6.43 -27.16 -20.15
C ASP A 278 -7.66 -26.36 -20.62
N SER A 279 -8.59 -26.14 -19.68
CA SER A 279 -9.89 -25.49 -19.92
C SER A 279 -9.99 -24.14 -19.18
N ILE A 280 -8.97 -23.29 -19.29
CA ILE A 280 -8.96 -21.98 -18.67
C ILE A 280 -9.99 -21.08 -19.35
N ASN A 281 -10.69 -20.29 -18.55
CA ASN A 281 -11.69 -19.35 -19.03
C ASN A 281 -11.03 -18.18 -19.79
N GLU A 282 -11.18 -18.15 -21.13
CA GLU A 282 -10.59 -17.12 -22.01
C GLU A 282 -11.07 -15.70 -21.67
N ASN A 283 -12.30 -15.55 -21.18
CA ASN A 283 -12.81 -14.25 -20.75
C ASN A 283 -12.08 -13.72 -19.53
N LEU A 284 -11.83 -14.58 -18.54
CA LEU A 284 -11.06 -14.22 -17.36
C LEU A 284 -9.63 -13.81 -17.72
N GLU A 285 -8.97 -14.54 -18.62
CA GLU A 285 -7.62 -14.21 -19.07
C GLU A 285 -7.60 -12.84 -19.76
N THR A 286 -8.58 -12.54 -20.59
CA THR A 286 -8.73 -11.25 -21.26
C THR A 286 -8.91 -10.10 -20.27
N GLU A 287 -9.77 -10.27 -19.27
CA GLU A 287 -10.03 -9.22 -18.27
C GLU A 287 -8.86 -9.02 -17.30
N ILE A 288 -8.11 -10.08 -16.98
CA ILE A 288 -6.84 -9.97 -16.22
C ILE A 288 -5.83 -9.10 -16.96
N ILE A 289 -5.63 -9.37 -18.27
CA ILE A 289 -4.71 -8.61 -19.12
C ILE A 289 -5.15 -7.15 -19.18
N LYS A 290 -6.41 -6.90 -19.45
CA LYS A 290 -6.98 -5.54 -19.53
C LYS A 290 -6.84 -4.79 -18.20
N THR A 291 -7.04 -5.44 -17.06
CA THR A 291 -6.82 -4.83 -15.74
C THR A 291 -5.35 -4.46 -15.58
N ALA A 292 -4.43 -5.37 -15.91
CA ALA A 292 -2.98 -5.13 -15.80
C ALA A 292 -2.49 -3.98 -16.70
N GLU A 293 -3.06 -3.83 -17.90
CA GLU A 293 -2.70 -2.75 -18.84
C GLU A 293 -3.20 -1.36 -18.39
N ASN A 294 -4.24 -1.31 -17.56
CA ASN A 294 -4.83 -0.07 -17.05
C ASN A 294 -4.26 0.36 -15.67
N LEU A 295 -3.25 -0.33 -15.15
CA LEU A 295 -2.61 0.06 -13.89
C LEU A 295 -1.78 1.33 -14.04
N SER A 296 -1.72 2.10 -12.95
CA SER A 296 -0.80 3.25 -12.86
C SER A 296 0.64 2.80 -13.09
N THR A 297 1.35 3.54 -13.93
CA THR A 297 2.78 3.36 -14.14
C THR A 297 3.59 4.04 -13.03
N LYS A 298 4.88 3.73 -12.95
CA LYS A 298 5.79 4.45 -12.04
C LYS A 298 5.86 5.94 -12.38
N GLU A 299 5.85 6.26 -13.66
CA GLU A 299 5.86 7.63 -14.18
C GLU A 299 4.58 8.39 -13.78
N ASP A 300 3.42 7.74 -13.83
CA ASP A 300 2.15 8.32 -13.37
C ASP A 300 2.20 8.61 -11.87
N PHE A 301 2.68 7.63 -11.09
CA PHE A 301 2.86 7.79 -9.63
C PHE A 301 3.80 8.95 -9.30
N GLU A 302 4.97 9.05 -9.96
CA GLU A 302 5.91 10.14 -9.78
C GLU A 302 5.25 11.49 -10.13
N LYS A 303 4.60 11.59 -11.28
CA LYS A 303 3.93 12.83 -11.74
C LYS A 303 2.81 13.28 -10.80
N ILE A 304 1.95 12.36 -10.37
CA ILE A 304 0.85 12.70 -9.46
C ILE A 304 1.41 13.11 -8.10
N SER A 305 2.42 12.38 -7.58
CA SER A 305 3.10 12.75 -6.33
C SER A 305 3.63 14.17 -6.35
N LEU A 306 4.30 14.55 -7.45
CA LEU A 306 4.86 15.90 -7.61
C LEU A 306 3.77 16.96 -7.60
N ASN A 307 2.73 16.77 -8.38
CA ASN A 307 1.62 17.74 -8.46
C ASN A 307 0.94 17.93 -7.09
N LEU A 308 0.77 16.86 -6.33
CA LEU A 308 0.18 16.92 -4.98
C LEU A 308 1.08 17.73 -4.03
N PHE A 309 2.37 17.41 -3.98
CA PHE A 309 3.30 18.06 -3.05
C PHE A 309 3.60 19.50 -3.45
N GLU A 310 3.70 19.82 -4.73
CA GLU A 310 3.77 21.20 -5.21
C GLU A 310 2.55 22.00 -4.76
N GLY A 311 1.34 21.47 -4.93
CA GLY A 311 0.11 22.11 -4.46
C GLY A 311 0.06 22.30 -2.93
N TYR A 312 0.57 21.34 -2.15
CA TYR A 312 0.63 21.45 -0.69
C TYR A 312 1.63 22.53 -0.24
N LEU A 313 2.81 22.57 -0.85
CA LEU A 313 3.86 23.53 -0.53
C LEU A 313 3.47 24.96 -0.94
N THR A 314 2.90 25.14 -2.13
CA THR A 314 2.42 26.45 -2.60
C THR A 314 1.37 27.02 -1.67
N LYS A 315 0.32 26.27 -1.34
CA LYS A 315 -0.70 26.71 -0.37
C LYS A 315 -0.15 27.01 1.01
N ARG A 316 0.90 26.30 1.40
CA ARG A 316 1.57 26.53 2.68
C ARG A 316 2.32 27.86 2.67
N LEU A 317 3.05 28.16 1.60
CA LEU A 317 3.76 29.45 1.44
C LEU A 317 2.79 30.61 1.39
N GLU A 318 1.72 30.53 0.62
CA GLU A 318 0.66 31.55 0.56
C GLU A 318 0.07 31.85 1.95
N SER A 319 -0.23 30.81 2.73
CA SER A 319 -0.72 30.96 4.11
C SER A 319 0.29 31.65 5.03
N PHE A 320 1.58 31.44 4.81
CA PHE A 320 2.65 32.12 5.55
C PHE A 320 2.73 33.61 5.19
N GLU A 321 2.71 33.94 3.91
CA GLU A 321 2.74 35.31 3.43
C GLU A 321 1.54 36.12 3.94
N GLU A 322 0.36 35.52 3.95
CA GLU A 322 -0.83 36.14 4.54
C GLU A 322 -0.69 36.40 6.06
N GLN A 323 -0.08 35.48 6.80
CA GLN A 323 0.14 35.66 8.23
C GLN A 323 1.18 36.74 8.51
N LEU A 324 2.27 36.79 7.75
CA LEU A 324 3.31 37.81 7.84
C LEU A 324 2.74 39.20 7.53
N ASN A 325 1.95 39.34 6.48
CA ASN A 325 1.31 40.60 6.10
C ASN A 325 0.33 41.10 7.18
N LYS A 326 -0.41 40.20 7.83
CA LYS A 326 -1.29 40.55 8.97
C LYS A 326 -0.52 41.04 10.18
N LEU A 327 0.65 40.47 10.49
CA LEU A 327 1.49 40.89 11.59
C LEU A 327 2.11 42.27 11.35
N GLN A 328 2.55 42.54 10.11
CA GLN A 328 3.09 43.86 9.73
C GLN A 328 2.05 44.97 9.79
N THR A 329 0.77 44.64 9.46
CA THR A 329 -0.33 45.62 9.53
C THR A 329 -0.80 45.93 10.95
N ILE A 330 -0.41 45.14 11.95
CA ILE A 330 -0.71 45.34 13.37
C ILE A 330 0.39 46.22 14.05
N GLU A 331 1.59 46.27 13.49
CA GLU A 331 2.72 47.06 14.00
C GLU A 331 2.76 48.49 13.40
N GLU A 332 1.95 48.80 12.39
CA GLU A 332 1.67 50.17 11.90
C GLU A 332 0.41 50.72 12.60
#